data_1369534ad4b00f929b9723d3c84e7c66
#
_entry.id   1369534ad4b00f929b9723d3c84e7c66
#
_cell.length_a   1.000
_cell.length_b   1.000
_cell.length_c   1.000
_cell.angle_alpha   90.00
_cell.angle_beta   90.00
_cell.angle_gamma   90.00
#
_symmetry.space_group_name_H-M   'P 1'
#
loop_
_entity.id
_entity.type
_entity.pdbx_description
1 polymer ?
#
loop_
_entity_poly.entity_id
_entity_poly.type
_entity_poly.pdbx_seq_one_letter_code
_entity_poly.pdbx_strand_id
1 'polypeptide(L)'
;MKIKINKKSKIIVAFGVLIFILIIGIVYFDNISKKSTPDLNGKHIVVYSCLREEETKAILELFKSKTNCSYEYIQLPTQEAISRIEDEKNSPKADIFLSGTKLSLQKLDKIDSIKRYVSKNSRGLPDEFKSSNGKWVAFEVHPFSIVINKNVWEKDFKDTPLPKSFEDLKNPKFKGKIVLPNPLTSGTGYSFINYLNEYLGDEKYKDIIKKIKDNTGLLSTRGYNVVQNVASGEYPIGISYLSNIKLMEKTVSNLIVITPKNVGVDLHGVGIINKKDNLDAEEAFVDFIISKETQEKLKDISFAYPVLDYKNLNNYSIIKNQNNEDIAIDTWKKS
;
A
#
# COMPACT_ATOMS: atom_id res chain seq x y z
N MET A 1 -27.53 66.03 -22.32
CA MET A 1 -26.55 66.10 -21.18
C MET A 1 -25.54 64.96 -21.35
N LYS A 2 -24.32 65.26 -21.87
CA LYS A 2 -23.27 64.21 -22.03
C LYS A 2 -22.46 64.17 -20.75
N ILE A 3 -22.61 63.06 -19.99
CA ILE A 3 -21.83 62.85 -18.78
C ILE A 3 -20.38 62.54 -19.19
N LYS A 4 -19.45 63.48 -18.95
CA LYS A 4 -18.01 63.31 -19.12
C LYS A 4 -17.49 62.41 -17.99
N ILE A 5 -17.32 61.11 -18.21
CA ILE A 5 -16.71 60.22 -17.27
C ILE A 5 -15.19 60.51 -17.19
N ASN A 6 -14.71 60.85 -16.03
CA ASN A 6 -13.32 61.18 -15.75
C ASN A 6 -12.41 59.94 -16.04
N LYS A 7 -11.19 60.17 -16.54
CA LYS A 7 -10.21 59.16 -16.89
C LYS A 7 -9.92 58.17 -15.73
N LYS A 8 -9.91 58.67 -14.46
CA LYS A 8 -9.78 57.85 -13.26
C LYS A 8 -10.94 56.91 -13.03
N SER A 9 -12.18 57.33 -13.28
CA SER A 9 -13.36 56.47 -13.16
C SER A 9 -13.40 55.36 -14.21
N LYS A 10 -12.88 55.60 -15.41
CA LYS A 10 -12.76 54.58 -16.46
C LYS A 10 -11.74 53.49 -16.06
N ILE A 11 -10.64 53.87 -15.40
CA ILE A 11 -9.61 52.91 -14.94
C ILE A 11 -10.16 52.08 -13.77
N ILE A 12 -10.91 52.66 -12.83
CA ILE A 12 -11.52 51.92 -11.72
C ILE A 12 -12.55 50.92 -12.22
N VAL A 13 -13.40 51.31 -13.21
CA VAL A 13 -14.38 50.37 -13.81
C VAL A 13 -13.68 49.24 -14.59
N ALA A 14 -12.62 49.55 -15.35
CA ALA A 14 -11.86 48.52 -16.07
C ALA A 14 -11.17 47.54 -15.10
N PHE A 15 -10.64 48.02 -13.97
CA PHE A 15 -10.03 47.15 -12.94
C PHE A 15 -11.08 46.30 -12.23
N GLY A 16 -12.26 46.84 -11.92
CA GLY A 16 -13.39 46.07 -11.36
C GLY A 16 -13.90 44.96 -12.30
N VAL A 17 -13.99 45.25 -13.61
CA VAL A 17 -14.37 44.22 -14.62
C VAL A 17 -13.30 43.15 -14.73
N LEU A 18 -12.00 43.49 -14.66
CA LEU A 18 -10.91 42.50 -14.72
C LEU A 18 -10.91 41.58 -13.50
N ILE A 19 -11.14 42.12 -12.31
CA ILE A 19 -11.26 41.34 -11.07
C ILE A 19 -12.48 40.42 -11.14
N PHE A 20 -13.61 40.89 -11.66
CA PHE A 20 -14.83 40.10 -11.80
C PHE A 20 -14.67 38.94 -12.80
N ILE A 21 -13.95 39.16 -13.92
CA ILE A 21 -13.61 38.12 -14.88
C ILE A 21 -12.64 37.09 -14.26
N LEU A 22 -11.67 37.54 -13.46
CA LEU A 22 -10.76 36.67 -12.72
C LEU A 22 -11.49 35.80 -11.69
N ILE A 23 -12.43 36.37 -10.94
CA ILE A 23 -13.26 35.64 -9.97
C ILE A 23 -14.16 34.61 -10.68
N ILE A 24 -14.81 35.01 -11.78
CA ILE A 24 -15.62 34.08 -12.59
C ILE A 24 -14.72 33.00 -13.18
N GLY A 25 -13.51 33.32 -13.65
CA GLY A 25 -12.53 32.37 -14.16
C GLY A 25 -12.11 31.35 -13.10
N ILE A 26 -11.85 31.81 -11.86
CA ILE A 26 -11.49 30.95 -10.72
C ILE A 26 -12.66 30.04 -10.34
N VAL A 27 -13.88 30.59 -10.23
CA VAL A 27 -15.09 29.81 -9.89
C VAL A 27 -15.45 28.82 -11.01
N TYR A 28 -15.26 29.21 -12.26
CA TYR A 28 -15.49 28.34 -13.43
C TYR A 28 -14.41 27.24 -13.51
N PHE A 29 -13.15 27.57 -13.20
CA PHE A 29 -12.05 26.60 -13.13
C PHE A 29 -12.20 25.64 -11.95
N ASP A 30 -12.66 26.13 -10.79
CA ASP A 30 -12.99 25.28 -9.62
C ASP A 30 -14.20 24.36 -9.92
N ASN A 31 -15.20 24.81 -10.65
CA ASN A 31 -16.32 23.96 -11.06
C ASN A 31 -15.95 22.96 -12.17
N ILE A 32 -15.00 23.28 -13.04
CA ILE A 32 -14.48 22.33 -14.05
C ILE A 32 -13.51 21.32 -13.39
N SER A 33 -12.76 21.72 -12.37
CA SER A 33 -11.88 20.81 -11.61
C SER A 33 -12.64 19.90 -10.64
N LYS A 34 -13.84 20.28 -10.21
CA LYS A 34 -14.83 19.40 -9.59
C LYS A 34 -15.54 18.59 -10.70
N LYS A 35 -14.79 17.78 -11.46
CA LYS A 35 -15.41 16.65 -12.17
C LYS A 35 -16.09 15.80 -11.11
N SER A 36 -17.42 15.91 -11.01
CA SER A 36 -18.24 15.14 -10.10
C SER A 36 -17.82 13.68 -10.16
N THR A 37 -17.56 13.10 -8.99
CA THR A 37 -17.46 11.65 -8.85
C THR A 37 -18.69 11.06 -9.53
N PRO A 38 -18.57 10.03 -10.39
CA PRO A 38 -19.72 9.50 -11.11
C PRO A 38 -20.77 8.98 -10.12
N ASP A 39 -22.03 9.24 -10.37
CA ASP A 39 -23.12 8.58 -9.65
C ASP A 39 -23.26 7.16 -10.23
N LEU A 40 -22.98 6.18 -9.37
CA LEU A 40 -23.00 4.75 -9.68
C LEU A 40 -24.18 4.05 -8.97
N ASN A 41 -25.26 4.78 -8.73
CA ASN A 41 -26.47 4.21 -8.12
C ASN A 41 -26.94 2.99 -8.94
N GLY A 42 -27.26 1.88 -8.25
CA GLY A 42 -27.62 0.62 -8.89
C GLY A 42 -26.44 -0.22 -9.40
N LYS A 43 -25.20 0.28 -9.36
CA LYS A 43 -23.99 -0.52 -9.60
C LYS A 43 -23.53 -1.20 -8.33
N HIS A 44 -22.78 -2.30 -8.52
CA HIS A 44 -22.24 -3.13 -7.44
C HIS A 44 -20.85 -3.61 -7.81
N ILE A 45 -19.93 -3.65 -6.83
CA ILE A 45 -18.60 -4.25 -6.99
C ILE A 45 -18.33 -5.29 -5.91
N VAL A 46 -17.68 -6.37 -6.29
CA VAL A 46 -17.14 -7.40 -5.38
C VAL A 46 -15.63 -7.26 -5.29
N VAL A 47 -15.10 -7.13 -4.08
CA VAL A 47 -13.69 -6.82 -3.83
C VAL A 47 -13.00 -7.98 -3.10
N TYR A 48 -11.92 -8.52 -3.65
CA TYR A 48 -10.98 -9.35 -2.89
C TYR A 48 -9.91 -8.44 -2.31
N SER A 49 -9.89 -8.36 -0.97
CA SER A 49 -9.00 -7.45 -0.26
C SER A 49 -7.97 -8.19 0.58
N CYS A 50 -6.72 -7.75 0.48
CA CYS A 50 -5.62 -8.20 1.35
C CYS A 50 -5.30 -7.21 2.48
N LEU A 51 -5.99 -6.06 2.53
CA LEU A 51 -5.88 -5.07 3.61
C LEU A 51 -6.43 -5.61 4.93
N ARG A 52 -6.24 -4.87 6.02
CA ARG A 52 -6.98 -5.08 7.27
C ARG A 52 -8.47 -4.82 7.06
N GLU A 53 -9.29 -5.45 7.86
CA GLU A 53 -10.75 -5.36 7.70
C GLU A 53 -11.25 -3.93 7.87
N GLU A 54 -10.78 -3.23 8.90
CA GLU A 54 -11.17 -1.85 9.21
C GLU A 54 -10.77 -0.89 8.07
N GLU A 55 -9.60 -1.11 7.50
CA GLU A 55 -9.08 -0.33 6.37
C GLU A 55 -9.89 -0.59 5.10
N THR A 56 -10.19 -1.86 4.80
CA THR A 56 -11.05 -2.25 3.68
C THR A 56 -12.42 -1.58 3.80
N LYS A 57 -13.06 -1.69 4.97
CA LYS A 57 -14.36 -1.06 5.22
C LYS A 57 -14.31 0.45 5.06
N ALA A 58 -13.31 1.12 5.63
CA ALA A 58 -13.17 2.56 5.55
C ALA A 58 -13.03 3.05 4.09
N ILE A 59 -12.24 2.34 3.27
CA ILE A 59 -12.07 2.66 1.84
C ILE A 59 -13.37 2.45 1.07
N LEU A 60 -14.04 1.32 1.26
CA LEU A 60 -15.26 0.98 0.53
C LEU A 60 -16.46 1.84 0.94
N GLU A 61 -16.61 2.17 2.22
CA GLU A 61 -17.63 3.12 2.68
C GLU A 61 -17.38 4.53 2.13
N LEU A 62 -16.11 4.95 2.06
CA LEU A 62 -15.76 6.22 1.45
C LEU A 62 -16.11 6.24 -0.05
N PHE A 63 -15.84 5.15 -0.78
CA PHE A 63 -16.22 4.99 -2.17
C PHE A 63 -17.74 5.05 -2.36
N LYS A 64 -18.48 4.24 -1.59
CA LYS A 64 -19.94 4.23 -1.59
C LYS A 64 -20.53 5.59 -1.30
N SER A 65 -20.04 6.29 -0.27
CA SER A 65 -20.53 7.63 0.10
C SER A 65 -20.36 8.68 -1.00
N LYS A 66 -19.39 8.48 -1.89
CA LYS A 66 -19.09 9.40 -3.00
C LYS A 66 -19.76 9.06 -4.30
N THR A 67 -20.11 7.80 -4.51
CA THR A 67 -20.54 7.28 -5.82
C THR A 67 -21.91 6.62 -5.78
N ASN A 68 -22.49 6.36 -4.61
CA ASN A 68 -23.67 5.52 -4.39
C ASN A 68 -23.51 4.07 -4.88
N CYS A 69 -22.29 3.62 -5.24
CA CYS A 69 -22.01 2.23 -5.60
C CYS A 69 -22.11 1.32 -4.39
N SER A 70 -22.87 0.24 -4.49
CA SER A 70 -22.89 -0.81 -3.48
C SER A 70 -21.67 -1.72 -3.61
N TYR A 71 -21.31 -2.44 -2.53
CA TYR A 71 -20.16 -3.32 -2.56
C TYR A 71 -20.34 -4.56 -1.67
N GLU A 72 -19.61 -5.61 -2.02
CA GLU A 72 -19.27 -6.72 -1.16
C GLU A 72 -17.75 -6.90 -1.12
N TYR A 73 -17.20 -7.50 -0.07
CA TYR A 73 -15.78 -7.83 -0.04
C TYR A 73 -15.51 -9.15 0.67
N ILE A 74 -14.44 -9.79 0.25
CA ILE A 74 -13.87 -10.94 0.93
C ILE A 74 -12.43 -10.61 1.30
N GLN A 75 -12.12 -10.71 2.59
CA GLN A 75 -10.78 -10.48 3.10
C GLN A 75 -9.97 -11.78 3.08
N LEU A 76 -8.85 -11.78 2.38
CA LEU A 76 -8.00 -12.94 2.16
C LEU A 76 -6.52 -12.65 2.47
N PRO A 77 -5.75 -13.63 2.96
CA PRO A 77 -4.30 -13.59 2.84
C PRO A 77 -3.88 -13.48 1.37
N THR A 78 -2.77 -12.79 1.09
CA THR A 78 -2.41 -12.44 -0.29
C THR A 78 -2.25 -13.66 -1.21
N GLN A 79 -1.60 -14.73 -0.73
CA GLN A 79 -1.39 -15.92 -1.55
C GLN A 79 -2.70 -16.69 -1.83
N GLU A 80 -3.60 -16.70 -0.85
CA GLU A 80 -4.95 -17.28 -1.02
C GLU A 80 -5.77 -16.49 -2.03
N ALA A 81 -5.71 -15.14 -1.98
CA ALA A 81 -6.38 -14.29 -2.95
C ALA A 81 -5.87 -14.54 -4.38
N ILE A 82 -4.55 -14.66 -4.56
CA ILE A 82 -3.96 -14.99 -5.87
C ILE A 82 -4.46 -16.34 -6.37
N SER A 83 -4.37 -17.40 -5.56
CA SER A 83 -4.81 -18.73 -5.94
C SER A 83 -6.30 -18.74 -6.30
N ARG A 84 -7.12 -18.05 -5.52
CA ARG A 84 -8.55 -17.95 -5.78
C ARG A 84 -8.87 -17.22 -7.09
N ILE A 85 -8.20 -16.11 -7.37
CA ILE A 85 -8.37 -15.38 -8.66
C ILE A 85 -7.93 -16.28 -9.84
N GLU A 86 -6.86 -17.06 -9.67
CA GLU A 86 -6.38 -17.99 -10.67
C GLU A 86 -7.37 -19.13 -10.91
N ASP A 87 -7.89 -19.75 -9.86
CA ASP A 87 -8.89 -20.83 -9.93
C ASP A 87 -10.21 -20.34 -10.57
N GLU A 88 -10.61 -19.12 -10.27
CA GLU A 88 -11.82 -18.48 -10.80
C GLU A 88 -11.64 -17.86 -12.19
N LYS A 89 -10.47 -17.97 -12.84
CA LYS A 89 -10.14 -17.26 -14.09
C LYS A 89 -11.20 -17.41 -15.20
N ASN A 90 -11.83 -18.57 -15.30
CA ASN A 90 -12.86 -18.84 -16.33
C ASN A 90 -14.25 -18.31 -15.95
N SER A 91 -14.48 -18.00 -14.68
CA SER A 91 -15.74 -17.45 -14.14
C SER A 91 -15.46 -16.60 -12.90
N PRO A 92 -14.80 -15.41 -13.06
CA PRO A 92 -14.40 -14.57 -11.95
C PRO A 92 -15.58 -14.14 -11.10
N LYS A 93 -15.42 -14.18 -9.77
CA LYS A 93 -16.45 -13.78 -8.80
C LYS A 93 -16.26 -12.36 -8.30
N ALA A 94 -15.02 -11.90 -8.25
CA ALA A 94 -14.70 -10.53 -7.85
C ALA A 94 -14.42 -9.63 -9.07
N ASP A 95 -14.55 -8.35 -8.84
CA ASP A 95 -14.33 -7.27 -9.81
C ASP A 95 -13.00 -6.57 -9.56
N ILE A 96 -12.63 -6.43 -8.29
CA ILE A 96 -11.43 -5.68 -7.85
C ILE A 96 -10.55 -6.59 -7.00
N PHE A 97 -9.24 -6.57 -7.28
CA PHE A 97 -8.21 -7.03 -6.38
C PHE A 97 -7.56 -5.82 -5.69
N LEU A 98 -7.78 -5.69 -4.38
CA LEU A 98 -7.36 -4.54 -3.58
C LEU A 98 -6.21 -4.92 -2.65
N SER A 99 -5.13 -4.11 -2.66
CA SER A 99 -3.96 -4.29 -1.81
C SER A 99 -3.17 -5.57 -2.07
N GLY A 100 -3.13 -5.98 -3.34
CA GLY A 100 -2.04 -6.85 -3.73
C GLY A 100 -0.71 -6.12 -3.56
N THR A 101 0.30 -6.83 -3.03
CA THR A 101 1.68 -6.36 -3.14
C THR A 101 2.06 -6.20 -4.61
N LYS A 102 3.05 -5.36 -4.93
CA LYS A 102 3.54 -5.22 -6.32
C LYS A 102 3.79 -6.59 -6.97
N LEU A 103 4.45 -7.50 -6.25
CA LEU A 103 4.77 -8.85 -6.73
C LEU A 103 3.50 -9.67 -7.03
N SER A 104 2.49 -9.60 -6.17
CA SER A 104 1.22 -10.32 -6.39
C SER A 104 0.45 -9.80 -7.61
N LEU A 105 0.43 -8.47 -7.80
CA LEU A 105 -0.20 -7.85 -8.98
C LEU A 105 0.52 -8.25 -10.28
N GLN A 106 1.85 -8.29 -10.25
CA GLN A 106 2.66 -8.74 -11.37
C GLN A 106 2.44 -10.22 -11.71
N LYS A 107 2.25 -11.08 -10.69
CA LYS A 107 1.89 -12.48 -10.88
C LYS A 107 0.54 -12.61 -11.58
N LEU A 108 -0.47 -11.87 -11.12
CA LEU A 108 -1.80 -11.87 -11.75
C LEU A 108 -1.79 -11.28 -13.17
N ASP A 109 -0.92 -10.29 -13.43
CA ASP A 109 -0.71 -9.74 -14.78
C ASP A 109 -0.10 -10.79 -15.72
N LYS A 110 0.94 -11.51 -15.28
CA LYS A 110 1.58 -12.60 -16.07
C LYS A 110 0.60 -13.69 -16.51
N ILE A 111 -0.39 -14.01 -15.68
CA ILE A 111 -1.41 -15.02 -16.00
C ILE A 111 -2.68 -14.44 -16.63
N ASP A 112 -2.66 -13.16 -17.00
CA ASP A 112 -3.77 -12.42 -17.63
C ASP A 112 -5.08 -12.44 -16.82
N SER A 113 -4.97 -12.40 -15.49
CA SER A 113 -6.12 -12.36 -14.57
C SER A 113 -6.60 -10.96 -14.22
N ILE A 114 -5.90 -9.92 -14.65
CA ILE A 114 -6.29 -8.52 -14.46
C ILE A 114 -6.36 -7.78 -15.78
N LYS A 115 -7.37 -6.89 -15.90
CA LYS A 115 -7.66 -6.08 -17.08
C LYS A 115 -6.78 -4.84 -17.17
N ARG A 116 -6.64 -4.36 -18.40
CA ARG A 116 -6.00 -3.07 -18.65
C ARG A 116 -6.96 -1.92 -18.36
N TYR A 117 -6.55 -1.03 -17.47
CA TYR A 117 -7.15 0.29 -17.25
C TYR A 117 -6.09 1.30 -16.80
N VAL A 118 -5.96 2.40 -17.50
CA VAL A 118 -5.00 3.46 -17.16
C VAL A 118 -5.74 4.65 -16.56
N SER A 119 -5.72 4.73 -15.25
CA SER A 119 -6.34 5.86 -14.56
C SER A 119 -5.70 7.19 -14.98
N LYS A 120 -6.55 8.20 -15.20
CA LYS A 120 -6.10 9.59 -15.45
C LYS A 120 -5.25 10.14 -14.28
N ASN A 121 -5.51 9.69 -13.06
CA ASN A 121 -4.81 10.12 -11.85
C ASN A 121 -3.41 9.49 -11.73
N SER A 122 -3.11 8.43 -12.50
CA SER A 122 -1.79 7.76 -12.51
C SER A 122 -0.76 8.38 -13.46
N ARG A 123 -1.15 9.37 -14.27
CA ARG A 123 -0.29 9.91 -15.36
C ARG A 123 1.04 10.48 -14.88
N GLY A 124 1.08 11.09 -13.70
CA GLY A 124 2.28 11.70 -13.12
C GLY A 124 3.12 10.76 -12.25
N LEU A 125 2.68 9.50 -12.04
CA LEU A 125 3.42 8.53 -11.24
C LEU A 125 4.59 7.95 -12.04
N PRO A 126 5.76 7.75 -11.39
CA PRO A 126 6.87 6.99 -11.95
C PRO A 126 6.45 5.56 -12.35
N ASP A 127 7.24 4.96 -13.25
CA ASP A 127 6.94 3.64 -13.79
C ASP A 127 6.99 2.53 -12.74
N GLU A 128 7.76 2.72 -11.66
CA GLU A 128 7.83 1.77 -10.55
C GLU A 128 6.50 1.59 -9.81
N PHE A 129 5.60 2.57 -9.88
CA PHE A 129 4.31 2.59 -9.16
C PHE A 129 3.12 2.09 -9.99
N LYS A 130 3.36 1.64 -11.21
CA LYS A 130 2.31 1.16 -12.11
C LYS A 130 2.85 0.11 -13.07
N SER A 131 1.97 -0.69 -13.65
CA SER A 131 2.39 -1.61 -14.72
C SER A 131 2.59 -0.87 -16.04
N SER A 132 3.60 -1.30 -16.80
CA SER A 132 3.88 -0.74 -18.13
C SER A 132 2.75 -0.95 -19.14
N ASN A 133 1.95 -2.00 -18.94
CA ASN A 133 0.79 -2.34 -19.77
C ASN A 133 -0.54 -1.79 -19.23
N GLY A 134 -0.52 -1.06 -18.09
CA GLY A 134 -1.68 -0.40 -17.52
C GLY A 134 -2.66 -1.30 -16.80
N LYS A 135 -2.25 -2.48 -16.32
CA LYS A 135 -3.14 -3.43 -15.65
C LYS A 135 -3.29 -3.21 -14.15
N TRP A 136 -2.31 -2.58 -13.50
CA TRP A 136 -2.37 -2.25 -12.09
C TRP A 136 -1.70 -0.90 -11.80
N VAL A 137 -2.07 -0.30 -10.68
CA VAL A 137 -1.45 0.92 -10.15
C VAL A 137 -1.34 0.82 -8.63
N ALA A 138 -0.21 1.30 -8.08
CA ALA A 138 -0.03 1.41 -6.64
C ALA A 138 -0.84 2.59 -6.08
N PHE A 139 -1.30 2.45 -4.84
CA PHE A 139 -1.95 3.53 -4.10
C PHE A 139 -1.29 3.82 -2.75
N GLU A 140 -0.48 2.89 -2.22
CA GLU A 140 0.25 3.03 -0.96
C GLU A 140 1.66 2.48 -1.03
N VAL A 141 2.54 3.03 -0.18
CA VAL A 141 3.95 2.65 -0.03
C VAL A 141 4.23 2.27 1.43
N HIS A 142 4.81 1.10 1.63
CA HIS A 142 5.00 0.46 2.93
C HIS A 142 6.47 0.12 3.19
N PRO A 143 7.22 0.93 3.95
CA PRO A 143 8.57 0.58 4.38
C PRO A 143 8.55 -0.61 5.34
N PHE A 144 9.52 -1.54 5.19
CA PHE A 144 9.75 -2.58 6.17
C PHE A 144 10.42 -2.02 7.43
N SER A 145 10.01 -2.53 8.59
CA SER A 145 10.57 -2.12 9.88
C SER A 145 10.63 -3.29 10.84
N ILE A 146 11.57 -3.20 11.78
CA ILE A 146 11.65 -4.08 12.95
C ILE A 146 10.80 -3.45 14.03
N VAL A 147 9.98 -4.24 14.69
CA VAL A 147 9.21 -3.86 15.87
C VAL A 147 9.70 -4.67 17.05
N ILE A 148 9.88 -4.03 18.20
CA ILE A 148 10.40 -4.64 19.43
C ILE A 148 9.45 -4.29 20.58
N ASN A 149 9.13 -5.27 21.42
CA ASN A 149 8.45 -5.00 22.67
C ASN A 149 9.47 -4.45 23.69
N LYS A 150 9.29 -3.20 24.08
CA LYS A 150 10.21 -2.49 24.99
C LYS A 150 10.35 -3.18 26.33
N ASN A 151 9.24 -3.59 26.93
CA ASN A 151 9.24 -4.19 28.27
C ASN A 151 9.96 -5.55 28.31
N VAL A 152 9.72 -6.38 27.27
CA VAL A 152 10.40 -7.67 27.14
C VAL A 152 11.88 -7.46 26.84
N TRP A 153 12.23 -6.46 26.02
CA TRP A 153 13.62 -6.13 25.71
C TRP A 153 14.40 -5.70 26.93
N GLU A 154 13.87 -4.77 27.72
CA GLU A 154 14.49 -4.27 28.94
C GLU A 154 14.68 -5.37 30.00
N LYS A 155 13.79 -6.37 30.04
CA LYS A 155 13.85 -7.51 30.94
C LYS A 155 14.88 -8.57 30.50
N ASP A 156 14.80 -9.01 29.24
CA ASP A 156 15.46 -10.22 28.76
C ASP A 156 16.70 -9.93 27.89
N PHE A 157 16.84 -8.71 27.36
CA PHE A 157 17.86 -8.31 26.38
C PHE A 157 18.57 -6.99 26.70
N LYS A 158 18.49 -6.49 27.95
CA LYS A 158 19.05 -5.17 28.33
C LYS A 158 20.51 -4.96 27.95
N ASP A 159 21.33 -6.05 28.01
CA ASP A 159 22.74 -6.05 27.68
C ASP A 159 23.03 -6.41 26.22
N THR A 160 21.98 -6.48 25.38
CA THR A 160 22.09 -6.73 23.96
C THR A 160 21.76 -5.45 23.21
N PRO A 161 22.62 -4.96 22.31
CA PRO A 161 22.31 -3.77 21.54
C PRO A 161 21.09 -4.01 20.65
N LEU A 162 20.23 -2.98 20.51
CA LEU A 162 19.11 -3.02 19.58
C LEU A 162 19.61 -3.29 18.15
N PRO A 163 18.89 -4.12 17.37
CA PRO A 163 19.22 -4.35 15.97
C PRO A 163 19.09 -3.02 15.19
N LYS A 164 20.02 -2.77 14.25
CA LYS A 164 20.01 -1.58 13.38
C LYS A 164 19.63 -1.92 11.94
N SER A 165 19.70 -3.20 11.61
CA SER A 165 19.43 -3.76 10.30
C SER A 165 18.74 -5.11 10.43
N PHE A 166 18.16 -5.60 9.32
CA PHE A 166 17.60 -6.95 9.31
C PHE A 166 18.68 -8.04 9.44
N GLU A 167 19.92 -7.76 9.05
CA GLU A 167 21.03 -8.67 9.21
C GLU A 167 21.35 -8.95 10.70
N ASP A 168 21.11 -7.99 11.59
CA ASP A 168 21.35 -8.15 13.02
C ASP A 168 20.43 -9.19 13.66
N LEU A 169 19.31 -9.51 12.99
CA LEU A 169 18.35 -10.52 13.43
C LEU A 169 18.91 -11.96 13.36
N LYS A 170 20.06 -12.17 12.72
CA LYS A 170 20.80 -13.44 12.74
C LYS A 170 21.46 -13.75 14.08
N ASN A 171 21.48 -12.81 15.03
CA ASN A 171 22.12 -13.01 16.33
C ASN A 171 21.50 -14.23 17.04
N PRO A 172 22.31 -15.23 17.45
CA PRO A 172 21.82 -16.46 18.07
C PRO A 172 21.09 -16.24 19.40
N LYS A 173 21.29 -15.10 20.06
CA LYS A 173 20.51 -14.70 21.25
C LYS A 173 19.01 -14.58 20.95
N PHE A 174 18.62 -14.40 19.69
CA PHE A 174 17.23 -14.26 19.27
C PHE A 174 16.56 -15.58 18.90
N LYS A 175 17.21 -16.73 19.17
CA LYS A 175 16.65 -18.05 18.84
C LYS A 175 15.26 -18.26 19.45
N GLY A 176 14.27 -18.50 18.58
CA GLY A 176 12.85 -18.66 18.94
C GLY A 176 12.17 -17.37 19.43
N LYS A 177 12.78 -16.19 19.22
CA LYS A 177 12.31 -14.90 19.75
C LYS A 177 11.75 -13.95 18.69
N ILE A 178 11.80 -14.35 17.43
CA ILE A 178 11.35 -13.52 16.31
C ILE A 178 10.01 -14.02 15.81
N VAL A 179 9.06 -13.13 15.57
CA VAL A 179 7.86 -13.42 14.76
C VAL A 179 8.02 -12.80 13.39
N LEU A 180 7.86 -13.61 12.34
CA LEU A 180 7.92 -13.19 10.93
C LEU A 180 6.57 -13.38 10.26
N PRO A 181 6.22 -12.52 9.28
CA PRO A 181 5.14 -12.84 8.37
C PRO A 181 5.57 -14.00 7.48
N ASN A 182 4.74 -15.05 7.40
CA ASN A 182 5.06 -16.25 6.65
C ASN A 182 5.11 -15.96 5.13
N PRO A 183 6.25 -16.14 4.46
CA PRO A 183 6.35 -15.86 3.02
C PRO A 183 5.45 -16.74 2.13
N LEU A 184 4.97 -17.87 2.64
CA LEU A 184 4.11 -18.79 1.90
C LEU A 184 2.62 -18.40 1.95
N THR A 185 2.23 -17.47 2.84
CA THR A 185 0.82 -17.06 3.01
C THR A 185 0.65 -15.54 2.97
N SER A 186 1.59 -14.81 3.58
CA SER A 186 1.56 -13.35 3.73
C SER A 186 2.27 -12.64 2.58
N GLY A 187 1.60 -11.68 1.94
CA GLY A 187 2.24 -10.78 0.99
C GLY A 187 3.41 -10.00 1.61
N THR A 188 3.25 -9.54 2.86
CA THR A 188 4.35 -8.87 3.62
C THR A 188 5.58 -9.77 3.74
N GLY A 189 5.38 -11.05 4.09
CA GLY A 189 6.48 -12.01 4.19
C GLY A 189 7.13 -12.29 2.85
N TYR A 190 6.32 -12.49 1.82
CA TYR A 190 6.81 -12.73 0.46
C TYR A 190 7.62 -11.54 -0.05
N SER A 191 7.10 -10.33 0.08
CA SER A 191 7.82 -9.12 -0.33
C SER A 191 9.08 -8.86 0.51
N PHE A 192 9.05 -9.18 1.81
CA PHE A 192 10.21 -9.02 2.68
C PHE A 192 11.40 -9.89 2.26
N ILE A 193 11.17 -11.18 1.99
CA ILE A 193 12.27 -12.07 1.57
C ILE A 193 12.82 -11.69 0.19
N ASN A 194 11.97 -11.23 -0.72
CA ASN A 194 12.40 -10.73 -2.03
C ASN A 194 13.23 -9.45 -1.89
N TYR A 195 12.78 -8.50 -1.06
CA TYR A 195 13.57 -7.32 -0.75
C TYR A 195 14.94 -7.69 -0.14
N LEU A 196 14.95 -8.59 0.83
CA LEU A 196 16.19 -8.98 1.50
C LEU A 196 17.17 -9.66 0.53
N ASN A 197 16.66 -10.48 -0.39
CA ASN A 197 17.46 -11.09 -1.45
C ASN A 197 18.04 -10.05 -2.42
N GLU A 198 17.21 -9.10 -2.88
CA GLU A 198 17.66 -8.01 -3.76
C GLU A 198 18.72 -7.13 -3.08
N TYR A 199 18.52 -6.82 -1.80
CA TYR A 199 19.43 -5.96 -1.03
C TYR A 199 20.78 -6.62 -0.73
N LEU A 200 20.79 -7.91 -0.39
CA LEU A 200 21.99 -8.65 0.03
C LEU A 200 22.71 -9.34 -1.14
N GLY A 201 22.01 -9.66 -2.22
CA GLY A 201 22.44 -10.60 -3.23
C GLY A 201 22.33 -12.07 -2.78
N ASP A 202 22.22 -12.99 -3.75
CA ASP A 202 21.79 -14.38 -3.52
C ASP A 202 22.63 -15.13 -2.46
N GLU A 203 23.96 -15.01 -2.51
CA GLU A 203 24.83 -15.77 -1.61
C GLU A 203 24.72 -15.30 -0.15
N LYS A 204 24.73 -13.99 0.06
CA LYS A 204 24.58 -13.41 1.39
C LYS A 204 23.18 -13.62 1.94
N TYR A 205 22.17 -13.52 1.08
CA TYR A 205 20.79 -13.79 1.43
C TYR A 205 20.62 -15.22 1.97
N LYS A 206 21.14 -16.24 1.29
CA LYS A 206 21.06 -17.64 1.73
C LYS A 206 21.55 -17.85 3.16
N ASP A 207 22.70 -17.26 3.51
CA ASP A 207 23.26 -17.36 4.87
C ASP A 207 22.39 -16.63 5.91
N ILE A 208 22.00 -15.40 5.60
CA ILE A 208 21.25 -14.54 6.53
C ILE A 208 19.83 -15.06 6.75
N ILE A 209 19.10 -15.43 5.68
CA ILE A 209 17.71 -15.86 5.82
C ILE A 209 17.58 -17.16 6.59
N LYS A 210 18.54 -18.08 6.43
CA LYS A 210 18.58 -19.31 7.22
C LYS A 210 18.70 -19.00 8.71
N LYS A 211 19.64 -18.12 9.09
CA LYS A 211 19.85 -17.74 10.51
C LYS A 211 18.64 -16.99 11.09
N ILE A 212 18.00 -16.13 10.30
CA ILE A 212 16.77 -15.44 10.73
C ILE A 212 15.65 -16.47 10.92
N LYS A 213 15.52 -17.44 10.01
CA LYS A 213 14.53 -18.52 10.12
C LYS A 213 14.76 -19.40 11.34
N ASP A 214 16.02 -19.75 11.63
CA ASP A 214 16.40 -20.49 12.84
C ASP A 214 16.08 -19.73 14.15
N ASN A 215 16.08 -18.39 14.09
CA ASN A 215 15.72 -17.52 15.21
C ASN A 215 14.21 -17.24 15.30
N THR A 216 13.43 -17.68 14.27
CA THR A 216 11.99 -17.45 14.22
C THR A 216 11.26 -18.45 15.11
N GLY A 217 10.47 -17.94 16.05
CA GLY A 217 9.58 -18.73 16.92
C GLY A 217 8.17 -18.88 16.37
N LEU A 218 7.73 -17.93 15.55
CA LEU A 218 6.39 -17.93 14.95
C LEU A 218 6.39 -17.39 13.52
N LEU A 219 5.71 -18.09 12.63
CA LEU A 219 5.36 -17.62 11.30
C LEU A 219 3.88 -17.18 11.26
N SER A 220 3.67 -15.89 11.17
CA SER A 220 2.33 -15.29 11.14
C SER A 220 1.73 -15.26 9.74
N THR A 221 0.43 -15.52 9.62
CA THR A 221 -0.27 -15.53 8.33
C THR A 221 -0.40 -14.14 7.68
N ARG A 222 -0.28 -13.07 8.48
CA ARG A 222 -0.41 -11.66 8.04
C ARG A 222 0.62 -10.76 8.72
N GLY A 223 1.08 -9.72 8.01
CA GLY A 223 2.05 -8.76 8.55
C GLY A 223 1.56 -7.99 9.77
N TYR A 224 0.25 -7.66 9.84
CA TYR A 224 -0.32 -6.97 11.00
C TYR A 224 -0.32 -7.83 12.27
N ASN A 225 -0.60 -9.13 12.15
CA ASN A 225 -0.60 -10.03 13.30
C ASN A 225 0.79 -10.15 13.96
N VAL A 226 1.86 -9.94 13.20
CA VAL A 226 3.23 -9.83 13.76
C VAL A 226 3.29 -8.74 14.82
N VAL A 227 2.73 -7.56 14.49
CA VAL A 227 2.76 -6.41 15.42
C VAL A 227 1.90 -6.68 16.65
N GLN A 228 0.77 -7.37 16.51
CA GLN A 228 -0.07 -7.78 17.66
C GLN A 228 0.68 -8.72 18.61
N ASN A 229 1.39 -9.73 18.08
CA ASN A 229 2.17 -10.67 18.90
C ASN A 229 3.34 -9.98 19.63
N VAL A 230 3.95 -8.98 18.99
CA VAL A 230 4.99 -8.18 19.65
C VAL A 230 4.39 -7.23 20.68
N ALA A 231 3.28 -6.57 20.38
CA ALA A 231 2.61 -5.65 21.30
C ALA A 231 2.13 -6.34 22.57
N SER A 232 1.64 -7.58 22.47
CA SER A 232 1.23 -8.40 23.61
C SER A 232 2.41 -8.86 24.50
N GLY A 233 3.64 -8.82 23.96
CA GLY A 233 4.84 -9.33 24.65
C GLY A 233 5.06 -10.84 24.48
N GLU A 234 4.27 -11.51 23.66
CA GLU A 234 4.45 -12.93 23.35
C GLU A 234 5.80 -13.16 22.62
N TYR A 235 6.14 -12.25 21.74
CA TYR A 235 7.44 -12.22 21.06
C TYR A 235 8.13 -10.86 21.26
N PRO A 236 9.44 -10.84 21.58
CA PRO A 236 10.18 -9.58 21.74
C PRO A 236 10.44 -8.84 20.45
N ILE A 237 10.53 -9.54 19.31
CA ILE A 237 10.98 -8.98 18.03
C ILE A 237 10.04 -9.42 16.91
N GLY A 238 9.72 -8.52 15.99
CA GLY A 238 8.99 -8.85 14.76
C GLY A 238 9.42 -7.99 13.56
N ILE A 239 9.05 -8.45 12.36
CA ILE A 239 9.20 -7.69 11.12
C ILE A 239 7.82 -7.43 10.53
N SER A 240 7.52 -6.16 10.24
CA SER A 240 6.28 -5.75 9.61
C SER A 240 6.47 -4.47 8.79
N TYR A 241 5.39 -3.96 8.20
CA TYR A 241 5.39 -2.61 7.63
C TYR A 241 5.34 -1.56 8.74
N LEU A 242 6.03 -0.44 8.52
CA LEU A 242 6.00 0.72 9.41
C LEU A 242 4.57 1.22 9.68
N SER A 243 3.70 1.18 8.69
CA SER A 243 2.29 1.55 8.81
C SER A 243 1.53 0.72 9.86
N ASN A 244 1.71 -0.60 9.85
CA ASN A 244 1.12 -1.50 10.84
C ASN A 244 1.59 -1.18 12.26
N ILE A 245 2.88 -0.84 12.41
CA ILE A 245 3.46 -0.51 13.71
C ILE A 245 2.91 0.84 14.20
N LYS A 246 2.90 1.86 13.34
CA LYS A 246 2.33 3.18 13.66
C LYS A 246 0.86 3.12 14.06
N LEU A 247 0.09 2.23 13.42
CA LEU A 247 -1.29 2.01 13.82
C LEU A 247 -1.37 1.42 15.22
N MET A 248 -0.55 0.41 15.54
CA MET A 248 -0.53 -0.22 16.86
C MET A 248 -0.10 0.76 17.96
N GLU A 249 0.83 1.67 17.68
CA GLU A 249 1.27 2.73 18.59
C GLU A 249 0.14 3.68 19.03
N LYS A 250 -1.01 3.69 18.34
CA LYS A 250 -2.21 4.43 18.81
C LYS A 250 -2.86 3.78 20.02
N THR A 251 -2.63 2.50 20.25
CA THR A 251 -3.28 1.71 21.32
C THR A 251 -2.32 1.25 22.40
N VAL A 252 -1.02 1.17 22.10
CA VAL A 252 0.02 0.74 23.03
C VAL A 252 1.24 1.66 23.00
N SER A 253 1.95 1.76 24.13
CA SER A 253 3.15 2.62 24.26
C SER A 253 4.46 1.81 24.49
N ASN A 254 4.40 0.49 24.39
CA ASN A 254 5.50 -0.41 24.72
C ASN A 254 6.27 -0.91 23.48
N LEU A 255 6.20 -0.20 22.36
CA LEU A 255 6.91 -0.58 21.13
C LEU A 255 8.14 0.30 20.90
N ILE A 256 9.21 -0.32 20.39
CA ILE A 256 10.37 0.35 19.79
C ILE A 256 10.31 0.03 18.30
N VAL A 257 10.40 1.07 17.46
CA VAL A 257 10.35 0.96 16.00
C VAL A 257 11.72 1.23 15.43
N ILE A 258 12.22 0.34 14.59
CA ILE A 258 13.51 0.50 13.91
C ILE A 258 13.27 0.33 12.41
N THR A 259 13.37 1.44 11.69
CA THR A 259 13.35 1.46 10.23
C THR A 259 14.78 1.64 9.73
N PRO A 260 15.42 0.61 9.16
CA PRO A 260 16.78 0.72 8.65
C PRO A 260 16.90 1.84 7.59
N LYS A 261 18.08 2.46 7.51
CA LYS A 261 18.36 3.44 6.45
C LYS A 261 18.32 2.76 5.07
N ASN A 262 17.77 3.46 4.08
CA ASN A 262 17.63 2.96 2.71
C ASN A 262 16.87 1.63 2.63
N VAL A 263 15.94 1.41 3.56
CA VAL A 263 15.15 0.19 3.59
C VAL A 263 14.27 0.08 2.36
N GLY A 264 14.03 -1.17 1.96
CA GLY A 264 13.06 -1.48 0.91
C GLY A 264 11.64 -1.11 1.30
N VAL A 265 10.88 -0.72 0.29
CA VAL A 265 9.43 -0.52 0.43
C VAL A 265 8.68 -1.48 -0.47
N ASP A 266 7.56 -1.95 0.02
CA ASP A 266 6.55 -2.62 -0.80
C ASP A 266 5.50 -1.62 -1.26
N LEU A 267 4.88 -1.93 -2.38
CA LEU A 267 3.79 -1.15 -2.96
C LEU A 267 2.49 -1.94 -2.86
N HIS A 268 1.49 -1.37 -2.23
CA HIS A 268 0.14 -1.90 -2.31
C HIS A 268 -0.58 -1.24 -3.50
N GLY A 269 -1.20 -2.06 -4.30
CA GLY A 269 -1.85 -1.60 -5.51
C GLY A 269 -3.25 -2.18 -5.69
N VAL A 270 -3.87 -1.76 -6.77
CA VAL A 270 -5.21 -2.16 -7.20
C VAL A 270 -5.17 -2.62 -8.65
N GLY A 271 -5.92 -3.65 -8.95
CA GLY A 271 -6.17 -4.15 -10.31
C GLY A 271 -7.64 -4.54 -10.50
N ILE A 272 -8.15 -4.35 -11.71
CA ILE A 272 -9.49 -4.81 -12.10
C ILE A 272 -9.36 -6.27 -12.55
N ILE A 273 -10.11 -7.17 -11.92
CA ILE A 273 -10.08 -8.60 -12.30
C ILE A 273 -10.69 -8.77 -13.70
N ASN A 274 -10.11 -9.67 -14.49
CA ASN A 274 -10.49 -9.87 -15.90
C ASN A 274 -11.83 -10.62 -16.04
N LYS A 275 -12.93 -9.89 -15.79
CA LYS A 275 -14.32 -10.31 -15.90
C LYS A 275 -14.98 -9.65 -17.10
N LYS A 276 -15.95 -10.29 -17.77
CA LYS A 276 -16.56 -9.80 -19.00
C LYS A 276 -17.70 -8.79 -18.80
N ASP A 277 -17.79 -8.15 -17.65
CA ASP A 277 -18.89 -7.25 -17.31
C ASP A 277 -18.57 -5.78 -17.57
N ASN A 278 -19.55 -4.93 -17.28
CA ASN A 278 -19.48 -3.47 -17.43
C ASN A 278 -18.47 -2.87 -16.44
N LEU A 279 -17.54 -2.07 -16.96
CA LEU A 279 -16.35 -1.60 -16.23
C LEU A 279 -16.52 -0.26 -15.50
N ASP A 280 -17.67 0.40 -15.60
CA ASP A 280 -17.82 1.79 -15.12
C ASP A 280 -17.51 1.94 -13.61
N ALA A 281 -17.95 0.98 -12.80
CA ALA A 281 -17.78 1.03 -11.36
C ALA A 281 -16.35 0.66 -10.95
N GLU A 282 -15.74 -0.32 -11.61
CA GLU A 282 -14.38 -0.78 -11.39
C GLU A 282 -13.35 0.28 -11.78
N GLU A 283 -13.52 0.92 -12.94
CA GLU A 283 -12.67 2.03 -13.38
C GLU A 283 -12.80 3.23 -12.46
N ALA A 284 -14.03 3.55 -12.03
CA ALA A 284 -14.28 4.60 -11.05
C ALA A 284 -13.62 4.30 -9.71
N PHE A 285 -13.59 3.03 -9.26
CA PHE A 285 -12.90 2.64 -8.03
C PHE A 285 -11.39 2.85 -8.13
N VAL A 286 -10.77 2.46 -9.26
CA VAL A 286 -9.34 2.70 -9.48
C VAL A 286 -9.03 4.19 -9.55
N ASP A 287 -9.84 5.00 -10.23
CA ASP A 287 -9.69 6.46 -10.25
C ASP A 287 -9.86 7.08 -8.86
N PHE A 288 -10.81 6.57 -8.07
CA PHE A 288 -11.10 7.03 -6.72
C PHE A 288 -9.92 6.80 -5.79
N ILE A 289 -9.37 5.56 -5.72
CA ILE A 289 -8.37 5.21 -4.71
C ILE A 289 -7.05 5.98 -4.88
N ILE A 290 -6.72 6.38 -6.12
CA ILE A 290 -5.55 7.21 -6.44
C ILE A 290 -5.90 8.69 -6.69
N SER A 291 -7.12 9.11 -6.36
CA SER A 291 -7.46 10.53 -6.38
C SER A 291 -6.77 11.28 -5.23
N LYS A 292 -6.41 12.54 -5.44
CA LYS A 292 -5.76 13.36 -4.40
C LYS A 292 -6.56 13.37 -3.10
N GLU A 293 -7.88 13.51 -3.19
CA GLU A 293 -8.76 13.56 -2.02
C GLU A 293 -8.75 12.24 -1.23
N THR A 294 -8.81 11.10 -1.91
CA THR A 294 -8.74 9.80 -1.24
C THR A 294 -7.37 9.55 -0.66
N GLN A 295 -6.30 9.88 -1.39
CA GLN A 295 -4.92 9.72 -0.94
C GLN A 295 -4.64 10.52 0.35
N GLU A 296 -5.20 11.73 0.49
CA GLU A 296 -5.10 12.49 1.75
C GLU A 296 -5.79 11.79 2.93
N LYS A 297 -6.95 11.15 2.70
CA LYS A 297 -7.66 10.41 3.73
C LYS A 297 -6.99 9.07 4.09
N LEU A 298 -6.35 8.43 3.13
CA LEU A 298 -5.62 7.17 3.36
C LEU A 298 -4.48 7.33 4.38
N LYS A 299 -3.86 8.49 4.50
CA LYS A 299 -2.83 8.76 5.53
C LYS A 299 -3.31 8.45 6.95
N ASP A 300 -4.57 8.79 7.24
CA ASP A 300 -5.16 8.59 8.56
C ASP A 300 -5.81 7.20 8.73
N ILE A 301 -6.15 6.54 7.62
CA ILE A 301 -6.78 5.21 7.61
C ILE A 301 -5.71 4.11 7.73
N SER A 302 -4.70 4.15 6.87
CA SER A 302 -3.71 3.08 6.73
C SER A 302 -2.39 3.33 7.47
N PHE A 303 -2.06 4.61 7.75
CA PHE A 303 -0.75 5.06 8.22
C PHE A 303 0.41 4.75 7.27
N ALA A 304 0.10 4.34 6.05
CA ALA A 304 1.06 4.18 4.96
C ALA A 304 1.37 5.53 4.29
N TYR A 305 2.39 5.54 3.46
CA TYR A 305 2.65 6.69 2.61
C TYR A 305 1.77 6.62 1.37
N PRO A 306 0.96 7.67 1.08
CA PRO A 306 0.23 7.75 -0.18
C PRO A 306 1.17 7.73 -1.37
N VAL A 307 0.79 7.05 -2.44
CA VAL A 307 1.64 6.98 -3.64
C VAL A 307 1.87 8.36 -4.27
N LEU A 308 0.95 9.30 -4.13
CA LEU A 308 1.11 10.66 -4.65
C LEU A 308 2.19 11.46 -3.92
N ASP A 309 2.60 11.04 -2.71
CA ASP A 309 3.67 11.65 -1.93
C ASP A 309 5.06 11.01 -2.20
N TYR A 310 5.20 10.22 -3.27
CA TYR A 310 6.42 9.47 -3.58
C TYR A 310 7.72 10.32 -3.58
N LYS A 311 7.61 11.61 -3.88
CA LYS A 311 8.76 12.54 -3.87
C LYS A 311 9.39 12.71 -2.48
N ASN A 312 8.65 12.39 -1.42
CA ASN A 312 9.10 12.45 -0.04
C ASN A 312 9.75 11.13 0.44
N LEU A 313 9.89 10.14 -0.45
CA LEU A 313 10.42 8.81 -0.15
C LEU A 313 11.92 8.66 -0.43
N ASN A 314 12.68 9.75 -0.43
CA ASN A 314 14.11 9.78 -0.80
C ASN A 314 15.02 8.85 0.04
N ASN A 315 14.54 8.41 1.22
CA ASN A 315 15.28 7.52 2.13
C ASN A 315 14.89 6.03 1.98
N TYR A 316 14.10 5.71 0.96
CA TYR A 316 13.56 4.36 0.75
C TYR A 316 13.96 3.82 -0.63
N SER A 317 14.07 2.50 -0.71
CA SER A 317 14.39 1.78 -1.95
C SER A 317 13.17 0.97 -2.43
N ILE A 318 12.68 1.25 -3.63
CA ILE A 318 11.58 0.46 -4.21
C ILE A 318 12.14 -0.87 -4.71
N ILE A 319 11.52 -1.98 -4.33
CA ILE A 319 11.87 -3.32 -4.82
C ILE A 319 11.70 -3.33 -6.34
N LYS A 320 12.82 -3.50 -7.05
CA LYS A 320 12.88 -3.40 -8.52
C LYS A 320 12.83 -4.76 -9.20
N ASN A 321 13.51 -5.72 -8.62
CA ASN A 321 13.87 -6.95 -9.30
C ASN A 321 12.83 -8.04 -9.11
N GLN A 322 12.26 -8.48 -10.23
CA GLN A 322 11.29 -9.57 -10.29
C GLN A 322 11.94 -10.91 -10.62
N ASN A 323 13.18 -10.89 -11.13
CA ASN A 323 13.83 -12.09 -11.65
C ASN A 323 14.33 -13.02 -10.54
N ASN A 324 14.38 -12.55 -9.29
CA ASN A 324 14.87 -13.32 -8.13
C ASN A 324 13.75 -13.84 -7.23
N GLU A 325 12.47 -13.68 -7.61
CA GLU A 325 11.34 -14.15 -6.81
C GLU A 325 11.43 -15.65 -6.50
N ASP A 326 11.71 -16.46 -7.53
CA ASP A 326 11.83 -17.89 -7.39
C ASP A 326 13.03 -18.28 -6.51
N ILE A 327 14.16 -17.55 -6.62
CA ILE A 327 15.35 -17.77 -5.80
C ILE A 327 15.05 -17.48 -4.34
N ALA A 328 14.39 -16.36 -4.05
CA ALA A 328 14.08 -15.97 -2.68
C ALA A 328 13.17 -16.99 -1.99
N ILE A 329 12.10 -17.40 -2.65
CA ILE A 329 11.13 -18.34 -2.07
C ILE A 329 11.69 -19.77 -1.99
N ASP A 330 12.44 -20.21 -2.99
CA ASP A 330 13.08 -21.54 -2.99
C ASP A 330 14.15 -21.65 -1.92
N THR A 331 14.96 -20.61 -1.75
CA THR A 331 15.93 -20.52 -0.66
C THR A 331 15.24 -20.57 0.71
N TRP A 332 14.14 -19.82 0.87
CA TRP A 332 13.33 -19.87 2.10
C TRP A 332 12.78 -21.28 2.38
N LYS A 333 12.28 -21.99 1.37
CA LYS A 333 11.74 -23.36 1.54
C LYS A 333 12.83 -24.36 1.94
N LYS A 334 14.05 -24.21 1.41
CA LYS A 334 15.19 -25.09 1.63
C LYS A 334 15.97 -24.78 2.90
N SER A 335 15.85 -23.58 3.44
CA SER A 335 16.46 -23.15 4.72
C SER A 335 15.63 -23.62 5.91
#